data_18a31cf824174c5ac5a1c4e26cad19b5
#
_entry.id   18a31cf824174c5ac5a1c4e26cad19b5
#
_cell.length_a   1.000
_cell.length_b   1.000
_cell.length_c   1.000
_cell.angle_alpha   90.00
_cell.angle_beta   90.00
_cell.angle_gamma   90.00
#
_symmetry.space_group_name_H-M   'P 1'
#
loop_
_entity.id
_entity.type
_entity.pdbx_description
1 polymer ?
#
loop_
_entity_poly.entity_id
_entity_poly.type
_entity_poly.pdbx_seq_one_letter_code
_entity_poly.pdbx_strand_id
1 'polypeptide(L)'
;MLVDAQNEIIGMLVEKCIGHAKKAIQDKAKECLLLIFEVSEAFDESIDTFQALLAHKNVKVLTGGTLAVALLVEHYGVQKVKIGQYAERMLKNAQNTNPGAKNASYEYYKGVYKWIGDAILPQLESLKPAQQADLKKLFEEVKAKGNKDKRLTRSDKAKAQDEAIDAAMAEESKAEAAVVDALEFAPEVDVLALFT
;
A
#
# COMPACT_ATOMS: atom_id res chain seq x y z
N MET A 1 -21.96 -2.68 -11.56
CA MET A 1 -21.44 -2.32 -12.90
C MET A 1 -19.96 -1.92 -12.91
N LEU A 2 -19.51 -0.81 -12.28
CA LEU A 2 -18.08 -0.42 -12.31
C LEU A 2 -17.18 -1.40 -11.56
N VAL A 3 -17.60 -1.85 -10.38
CA VAL A 3 -16.86 -2.83 -9.56
C VAL A 3 -16.79 -4.20 -10.25
N ASP A 4 -17.85 -4.64 -10.91
CA ASP A 4 -17.87 -5.92 -11.62
C ASP A 4 -16.88 -5.90 -12.78
N ALA A 5 -16.87 -4.81 -13.57
CA ALA A 5 -15.91 -4.63 -14.65
C ALA A 5 -14.46 -4.56 -14.12
N GLN A 6 -14.23 -3.89 -12.98
CA GLN A 6 -12.93 -3.88 -12.32
C GLN A 6 -12.48 -5.29 -11.93
N ASN A 7 -13.36 -6.06 -11.30
CA ASN A 7 -13.04 -7.42 -10.86
C ASN A 7 -12.76 -8.35 -12.04
N GLU A 8 -13.45 -8.17 -13.15
CA GLU A 8 -13.15 -8.89 -14.40
C GLU A 8 -11.77 -8.52 -14.96
N ILE A 9 -11.43 -7.24 -14.98
CA ILE A 9 -10.10 -6.77 -15.40
C ILE A 9 -9.01 -7.32 -14.48
N ILE A 10 -9.20 -7.33 -13.17
CA ILE A 10 -8.26 -7.92 -12.19
C ILE A 10 -8.06 -9.40 -12.52
N GLY A 11 -9.13 -10.16 -12.72
CA GLY A 11 -9.07 -11.55 -13.11
C GLY A 11 -8.21 -11.75 -14.37
N MET A 12 -8.48 -11.00 -15.45
CA MET A 12 -7.73 -11.08 -16.69
C MET A 12 -6.25 -10.71 -16.53
N LEU A 13 -5.93 -9.66 -15.76
CA LEU A 13 -4.54 -9.26 -15.48
C LEU A 13 -3.77 -10.35 -14.76
N VAL A 14 -4.40 -10.97 -13.75
CA VAL A 14 -3.77 -12.06 -12.98
C VAL A 14 -3.58 -13.30 -13.83
N GLU A 15 -4.62 -13.75 -14.54
CA GLU A 15 -4.57 -14.99 -15.31
C GLU A 15 -3.61 -14.94 -16.49
N LYS A 16 -3.58 -13.81 -17.21
CA LYS A 16 -2.88 -13.70 -18.49
C LYS A 16 -1.56 -12.95 -18.43
N CYS A 17 -1.41 -12.01 -17.48
CA CYS A 17 -0.33 -11.03 -17.53
C CYS A 17 0.65 -11.12 -16.36
N ILE A 18 0.18 -11.23 -15.10
CA ILE A 18 1.08 -11.24 -13.92
C ILE A 18 1.98 -12.47 -13.90
N GLY A 19 1.49 -13.63 -14.34
CA GLY A 19 2.27 -14.87 -14.49
C GLY A 19 2.91 -15.07 -15.87
N HIS A 20 2.97 -14.03 -16.72
CA HIS A 20 3.48 -14.14 -18.07
C HIS A 20 4.99 -14.36 -18.11
N ALA A 21 5.53 -15.06 -19.13
CA ALA A 21 6.97 -15.33 -19.24
C ALA A 21 7.82 -14.06 -19.48
N LYS A 22 7.27 -13.05 -20.18
CA LYS A 22 7.98 -11.80 -20.48
C LYS A 22 7.84 -10.82 -19.31
N LYS A 23 8.96 -10.46 -18.70
CA LYS A 23 9.01 -9.54 -17.54
C LYS A 23 8.36 -8.19 -17.83
N ALA A 24 8.55 -7.62 -19.01
CA ALA A 24 7.93 -6.34 -19.38
C ALA A 24 6.39 -6.38 -19.32
N ILE A 25 5.77 -7.51 -19.66
CA ILE A 25 4.32 -7.70 -19.54
C ILE A 25 3.92 -7.79 -18.06
N GLN A 26 4.68 -8.54 -17.25
CA GLN A 26 4.44 -8.62 -15.81
C GLN A 26 4.51 -7.24 -15.16
N ASP A 27 5.55 -6.46 -15.45
CA ASP A 27 5.77 -5.15 -14.83
C ASP A 27 4.66 -4.16 -15.21
N LYS A 28 4.23 -4.16 -16.48
CA LYS A 28 3.08 -3.35 -16.91
C LYS A 28 1.76 -3.79 -16.27
N ALA A 29 1.53 -5.10 -16.14
CA ALA A 29 0.34 -5.62 -15.48
C ALA A 29 0.30 -5.26 -13.99
N LYS A 30 1.44 -5.31 -13.31
CA LYS A 30 1.56 -4.88 -11.92
C LYS A 30 1.25 -3.41 -11.76
N GLU A 31 1.80 -2.56 -12.64
CA GLU A 31 1.50 -1.13 -12.62
C GLU A 31 0.02 -0.84 -12.91
N CYS A 32 -0.58 -1.51 -13.89
CA CYS A 32 -2.01 -1.41 -14.16
C CYS A 32 -2.84 -1.78 -12.91
N LEU A 33 -2.49 -2.87 -12.23
CA LEU A 33 -3.17 -3.28 -11.01
C LEU A 33 -3.08 -2.20 -9.92
N LEU A 34 -1.89 -1.63 -9.72
CA LEU A 34 -1.71 -0.56 -8.75
C LEU A 34 -2.54 0.68 -9.11
N LEU A 35 -2.55 1.10 -10.38
CA LEU A 35 -3.33 2.24 -10.85
C LEU A 35 -4.84 2.02 -10.66
N ILE A 36 -5.35 0.80 -10.91
CA ILE A 36 -6.75 0.47 -10.65
C ILE A 36 -7.10 0.77 -9.19
N PHE A 37 -6.33 0.28 -8.23
CA PHE A 37 -6.61 0.48 -6.81
C PHE A 37 -6.27 1.90 -6.32
N GLU A 38 -5.36 2.60 -6.98
CA GLU A 38 -5.08 4.02 -6.70
C GLU A 38 -6.31 4.89 -6.98
N VAL A 39 -7.05 4.58 -8.05
CA VAL A 39 -8.18 5.38 -8.51
C VAL A 39 -9.50 4.92 -7.91
N SER A 40 -9.76 3.61 -7.91
CA SER A 40 -11.05 3.05 -7.50
C SER A 40 -11.19 2.92 -5.99
N GLU A 41 -10.09 2.62 -5.29
CA GLU A 41 -10.04 2.31 -3.86
C GLU A 41 -10.95 1.13 -3.43
N ALA A 42 -11.45 0.36 -4.40
CA ALA A 42 -12.38 -0.74 -4.19
C ALA A 42 -11.66 -2.02 -3.69
N PHE A 43 -10.93 -1.90 -2.57
CA PHE A 43 -10.20 -3.01 -1.96
C PHE A 43 -11.15 -4.07 -1.42
N ASP A 44 -12.22 -3.65 -0.76
CA ASP A 44 -13.18 -4.55 -0.12
C ASP A 44 -14.01 -5.31 -1.14
N GLU A 45 -14.47 -4.63 -2.17
CA GLU A 45 -15.28 -5.19 -3.24
C GLU A 45 -14.51 -6.19 -4.11
N SER A 46 -13.20 -6.19 -4.02
CA SER A 46 -12.32 -7.12 -4.77
C SER A 46 -11.86 -8.33 -3.94
N ILE A 47 -12.26 -8.43 -2.65
CA ILE A 47 -11.84 -9.54 -1.77
C ILE A 47 -12.23 -10.90 -2.36
N ASP A 48 -13.48 -11.07 -2.76
CA ASP A 48 -13.99 -12.34 -3.28
C ASP A 48 -13.25 -12.75 -4.56
N THR A 49 -12.95 -11.79 -5.42
CA THR A 49 -12.18 -12.03 -6.65
C THR A 49 -10.78 -12.55 -6.31
N PHE A 50 -10.07 -11.91 -5.37
CA PHE A 50 -8.76 -12.41 -4.94
C PHE A 50 -8.86 -13.75 -4.22
N GLN A 51 -9.87 -13.98 -3.39
CA GLN A 51 -10.11 -15.27 -2.75
C GLN A 51 -10.25 -16.40 -3.79
N ALA A 52 -11.01 -16.16 -4.85
CA ALA A 52 -11.15 -17.11 -5.96
C ALA A 52 -9.82 -17.38 -6.68
N LEU A 53 -9.04 -16.33 -6.96
CA LEU A 53 -7.72 -16.44 -7.59
C LEU A 53 -6.72 -17.20 -6.70
N LEU A 54 -6.73 -16.96 -5.39
CA LEU A 54 -5.86 -17.63 -4.41
C LEU A 54 -6.22 -19.11 -4.20
N ALA A 55 -7.44 -19.50 -4.52
CA ALA A 55 -7.92 -20.88 -4.46
C ALA A 55 -7.95 -21.59 -5.82
N HIS A 56 -7.47 -20.94 -6.88
CA HIS A 56 -7.60 -21.43 -8.24
C HIS A 56 -6.81 -22.72 -8.47
N LYS A 57 -7.39 -23.68 -9.23
CA LYS A 57 -6.78 -25.00 -9.52
C LYS A 57 -5.51 -24.89 -10.37
N ASN A 58 -5.46 -23.91 -11.27
CA ASN A 58 -4.27 -23.64 -12.07
C ASN A 58 -3.24 -22.89 -11.24
N VAL A 59 -2.11 -23.54 -10.99
CA VAL A 59 -1.03 -23.00 -10.15
C VAL A 59 -0.47 -21.68 -10.67
N LYS A 60 -0.48 -21.44 -11.99
CA LYS A 60 -0.03 -20.14 -12.55
C LYS A 60 -0.96 -19.01 -12.12
N VAL A 61 -2.28 -19.25 -12.16
CA VAL A 61 -3.28 -18.28 -11.73
C VAL A 61 -3.19 -18.04 -10.22
N LEU A 62 -3.09 -19.12 -9.44
CA LEU A 62 -2.88 -19.05 -7.99
C LEU A 62 -1.63 -18.23 -7.64
N THR A 63 -0.51 -18.52 -8.29
CA THR A 63 0.75 -17.77 -8.10
C THR A 63 0.57 -16.30 -8.47
N GLY A 64 -0.06 -16.02 -9.60
CA GLY A 64 -0.36 -14.65 -10.04
C GLY A 64 -1.26 -13.89 -9.06
N GLY A 65 -2.32 -14.53 -8.54
CA GLY A 65 -3.20 -13.97 -7.52
C GLY A 65 -2.46 -13.68 -6.21
N THR A 66 -1.60 -14.61 -5.79
CA THR A 66 -0.76 -14.42 -4.59
C THR A 66 0.20 -13.24 -4.76
N LEU A 67 0.87 -13.11 -5.90
CA LEU A 67 1.74 -11.98 -6.21
C LEU A 67 0.97 -10.66 -6.32
N ALA A 68 -0.25 -10.67 -6.84
CA ALA A 68 -1.11 -9.50 -6.92
C ALA A 68 -1.44 -8.96 -5.51
N VAL A 69 -1.88 -9.83 -4.60
CA VAL A 69 -2.17 -9.44 -3.21
C VAL A 69 -0.88 -8.98 -2.50
N ALA A 70 0.25 -9.67 -2.72
CA ALA A 70 1.54 -9.27 -2.17
C ALA A 70 1.94 -7.86 -2.61
N LEU A 71 1.75 -7.54 -3.89
CA LEU A 71 2.01 -6.23 -4.47
C LEU A 71 1.13 -5.14 -3.84
N LEU A 72 -0.17 -5.41 -3.67
CA LEU A 72 -1.10 -4.46 -3.04
C LEU A 72 -0.72 -4.19 -1.58
N VAL A 73 -0.36 -5.23 -0.82
CA VAL A 73 0.11 -5.08 0.56
C VAL A 73 1.39 -4.26 0.61
N GLU A 74 2.36 -4.52 -0.27
CA GLU A 74 3.63 -3.79 -0.30
C GLU A 74 3.42 -2.29 -0.53
N HIS A 75 2.48 -1.92 -1.40
CA HIS A 75 2.28 -0.52 -1.80
C HIS A 75 1.22 0.23 -1.00
N TYR A 76 0.12 -0.42 -0.62
CA TYR A 76 -1.01 0.25 0.06
C TYR A 76 -1.11 -0.08 1.55
N GLY A 77 -0.40 -1.10 2.00
CA GLY A 77 -0.34 -1.49 3.40
C GLY A 77 -1.43 -2.46 3.84
N VAL A 78 -1.20 -3.00 5.03
CA VAL A 78 -1.99 -4.11 5.60
C VAL A 78 -3.43 -3.73 5.95
N GLN A 79 -3.67 -2.45 6.28
CA GLN A 79 -5.00 -1.98 6.69
C GLN A 79 -5.94 -1.83 5.49
N LYS A 80 -5.48 -1.17 4.40
CA LYS A 80 -6.28 -0.99 3.18
C LYS A 80 -6.57 -2.33 2.51
N VAL A 81 -5.58 -3.23 2.48
CA VAL A 81 -5.73 -4.56 1.84
C VAL A 81 -6.46 -5.57 2.73
N LYS A 82 -6.69 -5.25 4.03
CA LYS A 82 -7.37 -6.14 4.99
C LYS A 82 -6.80 -7.56 4.99
N ILE A 83 -5.51 -7.68 5.27
CA ILE A 83 -4.75 -8.94 5.18
C ILE A 83 -5.38 -10.13 5.91
N GLY A 84 -6.16 -9.89 6.96
CA GLY A 84 -6.88 -10.93 7.69
C GLY A 84 -7.79 -11.77 6.80
N GLN A 85 -8.37 -11.18 5.75
CA GLN A 85 -9.25 -11.88 4.80
C GLN A 85 -8.50 -12.93 3.96
N TYR A 86 -7.19 -12.76 3.81
CA TYR A 86 -6.34 -13.64 2.97
C TYR A 86 -5.49 -14.61 3.80
N ALA A 87 -5.43 -14.46 5.14
CA ALA A 87 -4.48 -15.15 6.00
C ALA A 87 -4.49 -16.68 5.82
N GLU A 88 -5.67 -17.30 5.87
CA GLU A 88 -5.81 -18.76 5.72
C GLU A 88 -5.31 -19.24 4.35
N ARG A 89 -5.69 -18.54 3.28
CA ARG A 89 -5.29 -18.90 1.91
C ARG A 89 -3.80 -18.73 1.69
N MET A 90 -3.23 -17.65 2.21
CA MET A 90 -1.79 -17.38 2.12
C MET A 90 -0.98 -18.43 2.87
N LEU A 91 -1.45 -18.85 4.04
CA LEU A 91 -0.82 -19.91 4.81
C LEU A 91 -0.83 -21.25 4.05
N LYS A 92 -1.97 -21.60 3.44
CA LYS A 92 -2.10 -22.80 2.61
C LYS A 92 -1.19 -22.72 1.37
N ASN A 93 -1.10 -21.57 0.74
CA ASN A 93 -0.26 -21.36 -0.43
C ASN A 93 1.24 -21.40 -0.07
N ALA A 94 1.63 -20.94 1.11
CA ALA A 94 3.00 -21.07 1.63
C ALA A 94 3.43 -22.55 1.85
N GLN A 95 2.46 -23.43 2.09
CA GLN A 95 2.68 -24.88 2.25
C GLN A 95 2.58 -25.63 0.91
N ASN A 96 2.33 -24.95 -0.19
CA ASN A 96 2.19 -25.57 -1.49
C ASN A 96 3.49 -26.26 -1.93
N THR A 97 3.37 -27.38 -2.61
CA THR A 97 4.50 -28.13 -3.16
C THR A 97 5.12 -27.41 -4.37
N ASN A 98 4.36 -26.58 -5.05
CA ASN A 98 4.85 -25.81 -6.19
C ASN A 98 5.73 -24.63 -5.70
N PRO A 99 6.99 -24.54 -6.18
CA PRO A 99 7.90 -23.48 -5.76
C PRO A 99 7.39 -22.07 -6.08
N GLY A 100 6.70 -21.89 -7.21
CA GLY A 100 6.15 -20.60 -7.62
C GLY A 100 5.10 -20.08 -6.64
N ALA A 101 4.15 -20.92 -6.25
CA ALA A 101 3.12 -20.57 -5.27
C ALA A 101 3.72 -20.30 -3.89
N LYS A 102 4.67 -21.14 -3.44
CA LYS A 102 5.41 -20.97 -2.19
C LYS A 102 6.16 -19.64 -2.15
N ASN A 103 6.94 -19.35 -3.19
CA ASN A 103 7.74 -18.12 -3.25
C ASN A 103 6.86 -16.86 -3.32
N ALA A 104 5.74 -16.92 -4.06
CA ALA A 104 4.77 -15.83 -4.09
C ALA A 104 4.18 -15.52 -2.70
N SER A 105 3.89 -16.58 -1.91
CA SER A 105 3.44 -16.42 -0.53
C SER A 105 4.52 -15.83 0.38
N TYR A 106 5.79 -16.15 0.13
CA TYR A 106 6.90 -15.57 0.86
C TYR A 106 7.07 -14.07 0.56
N GLU A 107 6.88 -13.65 -0.70
CA GLU A 107 6.84 -12.22 -1.05
C GLU A 107 5.68 -11.50 -0.36
N TYR A 108 4.51 -12.14 -0.24
CA TYR A 108 3.40 -11.60 0.54
C TYR A 108 3.78 -11.40 2.02
N TYR A 109 4.32 -12.42 2.69
CA TYR A 109 4.72 -12.31 4.09
C TYR A 109 5.83 -11.28 4.31
N LYS A 110 6.76 -11.17 3.38
CA LYS A 110 7.78 -10.12 3.36
C LYS A 110 7.17 -8.72 3.27
N GLY A 111 6.16 -8.55 2.41
CA GLY A 111 5.37 -7.31 2.32
C GLY A 111 4.67 -6.99 3.64
N VAL A 112 3.96 -7.95 4.22
CA VAL A 112 3.28 -7.80 5.52
C VAL A 112 4.28 -7.44 6.63
N TYR A 113 5.42 -8.12 6.67
CA TYR A 113 6.46 -7.86 7.68
C TYR A 113 6.99 -6.43 7.64
N LYS A 114 7.10 -5.81 6.45
CA LYS A 114 7.48 -4.39 6.32
C LYS A 114 6.54 -3.44 7.06
N TRP A 115 5.27 -3.83 7.21
CA TRP A 115 4.23 -2.98 7.81
C TRP A 115 4.02 -3.23 9.30
N ILE A 116 4.00 -4.49 9.72
CA ILE A 116 3.64 -4.87 11.10
C ILE A 116 4.77 -5.54 11.87
N GLY A 117 5.93 -5.76 11.23
CA GLY A 117 7.09 -6.36 11.89
C GLY A 117 6.80 -7.73 12.49
N ASP A 118 7.30 -7.97 13.69
CA ASP A 118 7.20 -9.26 14.39
C ASP A 118 5.76 -9.66 14.76
N ALA A 119 4.78 -8.76 14.65
CA ALA A 119 3.37 -9.09 14.93
C ALA A 119 2.79 -10.17 13.99
N ILE A 120 3.45 -10.46 12.85
CA ILE A 120 3.07 -11.55 11.94
C ILE A 120 3.51 -12.94 12.43
N LEU A 121 4.52 -13.03 13.30
CA LEU A 121 5.15 -14.29 13.68
C LEU A 121 4.19 -15.34 14.24
N PRO A 122 3.21 -15.01 15.11
CA PRO A 122 2.23 -15.97 15.59
C PRO A 122 1.44 -16.67 14.49
N GLN A 123 1.13 -15.97 13.39
CA GLN A 123 0.41 -16.56 12.26
C GLN A 123 1.26 -17.60 11.50
N LEU A 124 2.58 -17.52 11.62
CA LEU A 124 3.52 -18.40 10.93
C LEU A 124 3.87 -19.66 11.72
N GLU A 125 3.45 -19.78 12.97
CA GLU A 125 3.75 -20.94 13.85
C GLU A 125 3.20 -22.27 13.29
N SER A 126 2.14 -22.21 12.50
CA SER A 126 1.56 -23.38 11.83
C SER A 126 2.35 -23.87 10.61
N LEU A 127 3.36 -23.11 10.16
CA LEU A 127 4.26 -23.51 9.09
C LEU A 127 5.33 -24.50 9.61
N LYS A 128 5.86 -25.32 8.71
CA LYS A 128 6.96 -26.24 9.02
C LYS A 128 8.20 -25.45 9.49
N PRO A 129 9.01 -25.98 10.43
CA PRO A 129 10.19 -25.27 10.95
C PRO A 129 11.16 -24.76 9.88
N ALA A 130 11.36 -25.52 8.81
CA ALA A 130 12.19 -25.10 7.68
C ALA A 130 11.62 -23.85 6.95
N GLN A 131 10.29 -23.79 6.78
CA GLN A 131 9.63 -22.65 6.16
C GLN A 131 9.67 -21.40 7.04
N GLN A 132 9.53 -21.57 8.35
CA GLN A 132 9.70 -20.49 9.31
C GLN A 132 11.13 -19.92 9.28
N ALA A 133 12.15 -20.80 9.18
CA ALA A 133 13.54 -20.40 9.09
C ALA A 133 13.82 -19.62 7.78
N ASP A 134 13.25 -20.06 6.65
CA ASP A 134 13.35 -19.36 5.38
C ASP A 134 12.74 -17.95 5.45
N LEU A 135 11.54 -17.83 6.05
CA LEU A 135 10.86 -16.54 6.23
C LEU A 135 11.63 -15.61 7.18
N LYS A 136 12.18 -16.13 8.28
CA LYS A 136 13.00 -15.32 9.19
C LYS A 136 14.22 -14.71 8.49
N LYS A 137 14.90 -15.45 7.61
CA LYS A 137 16.01 -14.91 6.80
C LYS A 137 15.53 -13.76 5.90
N LEU A 138 14.39 -13.92 5.24
CA LEU A 138 13.81 -12.87 4.41
C LEU A 138 13.42 -11.62 5.22
N PHE A 139 12.96 -11.81 6.45
CA PHE A 139 12.61 -10.69 7.35
C PHE A 139 13.84 -9.90 7.78
N GLU A 140 14.97 -10.56 8.07
CA GLU A 140 16.23 -9.87 8.37
C GLU A 140 16.72 -9.01 7.18
N GLU A 141 16.58 -9.51 5.95
CA GLU A 141 16.87 -8.72 4.75
C GLU A 141 15.99 -7.47 4.62
N VAL A 142 14.74 -7.56 5.03
CA VAL A 142 13.79 -6.45 5.01
C VAL A 142 14.11 -5.42 6.07
N LYS A 143 14.43 -5.84 7.30
CA LYS A 143 14.88 -4.93 8.39
C LYS A 143 16.06 -4.08 7.94
N ALA A 144 17.01 -4.69 7.24
CA ALA A 144 18.20 -3.98 6.77
C ALA A 144 17.92 -2.93 5.68
N LYS A 145 16.84 -3.11 4.88
CA LYS A 145 16.50 -2.22 3.75
C LYS A 145 15.57 -1.06 4.12
N GLY A 146 14.94 -1.12 5.30
CA GLY A 146 13.92 -0.15 5.73
C GLY A 146 12.59 -0.26 4.97
N ASN A 147 11.63 0.57 5.37
CA ASN A 147 10.33 0.65 4.71
C ASN A 147 10.40 1.53 3.46
N LYS A 148 9.69 1.12 2.40
CA LYS A 148 9.42 1.98 1.25
C LYS A 148 8.26 2.92 1.54
N ASP A 149 8.23 4.05 0.85
CA ASP A 149 7.12 4.99 0.94
C ASP A 149 5.83 4.31 0.49
N LYS A 150 4.76 4.58 1.24
CA LYS A 150 3.42 4.11 0.94
C LYS A 150 2.90 4.81 -0.32
N ARG A 151 2.35 4.03 -1.26
CA ARG A 151 1.62 4.61 -2.41
C ARG A 151 0.29 5.19 -1.92
N LEU A 152 0.04 6.44 -2.26
CA LEU A 152 -1.18 7.14 -1.89
C LEU A 152 -2.28 6.83 -2.89
N THR A 153 -3.49 6.58 -2.40
CA THR A 153 -4.68 6.49 -3.22
C THR A 153 -5.18 7.88 -3.60
N ARG A 154 -6.17 7.95 -4.46
CA ARG A 154 -6.76 9.23 -4.90
C ARG A 154 -7.28 10.05 -3.71
N SER A 155 -8.00 9.40 -2.79
CA SER A 155 -8.51 10.08 -1.59
C SER A 155 -7.38 10.46 -0.61
N ASP A 156 -6.32 9.64 -0.48
CA ASP A 156 -5.17 10.00 0.34
C ASP A 156 -4.47 11.26 -0.22
N LYS A 157 -4.34 11.36 -1.55
CA LYS A 157 -3.74 12.53 -2.21
C LYS A 157 -4.59 13.80 -2.02
N ALA A 158 -5.91 13.67 -2.16
CA ALA A 158 -6.84 14.78 -1.93
C ALA A 158 -6.73 15.29 -0.48
N LYS A 159 -6.78 14.39 0.50
CA LYS A 159 -6.63 14.76 1.93
C LYS A 159 -5.30 15.45 2.21
N ALA A 160 -4.19 14.91 1.68
CA ALA A 160 -2.87 15.52 1.87
C ALA A 160 -2.79 16.92 1.23
N GLN A 161 -3.50 17.14 0.14
CA GLN A 161 -3.58 18.45 -0.50
C GLN A 161 -4.42 19.43 0.32
N ASP A 162 -5.58 19.00 0.85
CA ASP A 162 -6.43 19.80 1.72
C ASP A 162 -5.68 20.18 3.01
N GLU A 163 -5.00 19.23 3.66
CA GLU A 163 -4.18 19.47 4.85
C GLU A 163 -3.03 20.48 4.57
N ALA A 164 -2.43 20.41 3.39
CA ALA A 164 -1.38 21.36 3.00
C ALA A 164 -1.94 22.77 2.77
N ILE A 165 -3.14 22.90 2.20
CA ILE A 165 -3.83 24.17 1.99
C ILE A 165 -4.20 24.77 3.37
N ASP A 166 -4.79 23.98 4.27
CA ASP A 166 -5.18 24.42 5.59
C ASP A 166 -3.94 24.90 6.41
N ALA A 167 -2.82 24.18 6.30
CA ALA A 167 -1.58 24.57 6.95
C ALA A 167 -1.04 25.88 6.39
N ALA A 168 -1.07 26.08 5.08
CA ALA A 168 -0.62 27.32 4.44
C ALA A 168 -1.51 28.53 4.86
N MET A 169 -2.82 28.34 4.89
CA MET A 169 -3.76 29.39 5.34
C MET A 169 -3.55 29.74 6.83
N ALA A 170 -3.24 28.74 7.66
CA ALA A 170 -2.93 28.98 9.08
C ALA A 170 -1.62 29.74 9.28
N GLU A 171 -0.61 29.50 8.47
CA GLU A 171 0.64 30.26 8.48
C GLU A 171 0.43 31.71 8.01
N GLU A 172 -0.34 31.91 6.94
CA GLU A 172 -0.68 33.22 6.41
C GLU A 172 -1.45 34.07 7.45
N SER A 173 -2.46 33.46 8.09
CA SER A 173 -3.22 34.11 9.18
C SER A 173 -2.35 34.51 10.37
N LYS A 174 -1.36 33.66 10.74
CA LYS A 174 -0.39 34.01 11.79
C LYS A 174 0.54 35.15 11.39
N ALA A 175 0.95 35.17 10.13
CA ALA A 175 1.78 36.24 9.60
C ALA A 175 1.03 37.58 9.58
N GLU A 176 -0.24 37.58 9.13
CA GLU A 176 -1.10 38.76 9.16
C GLU A 176 -1.33 39.27 10.61
N ALA A 177 -1.63 38.36 11.55
CA ALA A 177 -1.76 38.76 12.98
C ALA A 177 -0.49 39.37 13.54
N ALA A 178 0.68 38.82 13.19
CA ALA A 178 1.97 39.39 13.64
C ALA A 178 2.25 40.76 13.02
N VAL A 179 1.81 41.04 11.79
CA VAL A 179 1.92 42.38 11.16
C VAL A 179 1.02 43.39 11.85
N VAL A 180 -0.22 42.99 12.19
CA VAL A 180 -1.17 43.86 12.89
C VAL A 180 -0.61 44.22 14.29
N ASP A 181 -0.12 43.24 15.02
CA ASP A 181 0.48 43.45 16.34
C ASP A 181 1.71 44.37 16.25
N ALA A 182 2.56 44.23 15.25
CA ALA A 182 3.72 45.08 15.03
C ALA A 182 3.32 46.52 14.64
N LEU A 183 2.20 46.73 13.98
CA LEU A 183 1.68 48.05 13.64
C LEU A 183 1.04 48.76 14.83
N GLU A 184 0.42 48.03 15.78
CA GLU A 184 -0.13 48.60 17.00
C GLU A 184 0.96 49.08 17.98
N PHE A 185 2.15 48.48 17.90
CA PHE A 185 3.32 48.91 18.68
C PHE A 185 4.17 50.00 18.00
N ALA A 186 3.81 50.45 16.80
CA ALA A 186 4.51 51.57 16.18
C ALA A 186 4.24 52.85 16.99
N PRO A 187 5.28 53.55 17.49
CA PRO A 187 5.06 54.81 18.25
C PRO A 187 4.36 55.81 17.33
N GLU A 188 3.29 56.46 17.86
CA GLU A 188 2.67 57.59 17.19
C GLU A 188 3.75 58.63 16.88
N VAL A 189 4.12 58.74 15.63
CA VAL A 189 5.04 59.79 15.19
C VAL A 189 4.23 61.08 15.12
N ASP A 190 4.47 61.99 16.04
CA ASP A 190 3.89 63.33 15.99
C ASP A 190 4.47 64.09 14.80
N VAL A 191 3.72 63.99 13.69
CA VAL A 191 4.10 64.62 12.41
C VAL A 191 4.20 66.13 12.55
N LEU A 192 3.50 66.77 13.52
CA LEU A 192 3.54 68.21 13.77
C LEU A 192 4.87 68.69 14.37
N ALA A 193 5.56 67.83 15.12
CA ALA A 193 6.87 68.10 15.68
C ALA A 193 8.01 68.14 14.66
N LEU A 194 7.78 67.68 13.45
CA LEU A 194 8.77 67.70 12.34
C LEU A 194 8.76 68.98 11.51
N PHE A 195 7.82 69.93 11.77
CA PHE A 195 7.64 71.14 11.00
C PHE A 195 7.80 72.42 11.84
N THR A 196 8.29 72.32 13.06
CA THR A 196 8.72 73.41 13.93
C THR A 196 10.23 73.43 14.06
#